data_bcfa0502700f673714b02077e164d145
#
_entry.id   bcfa0502700f673714b02077e164d145
#
_cell.length_a   1.000
_cell.length_b   1.000
_cell.length_c   1.000
_cell.angle_alpha   90.00
_cell.angle_beta   90.00
_cell.angle_gamma   90.00
#
_symmetry.space_group_name_H-M   'P 1'
#
loop_
_entity.id
_entity.type
_entity.pdbx_description
1 polymer ?
#
loop_
_entity_poly.entity_id
_entity_poly.type
_entity_poly.pdbx_seq_one_letter_code
_entity_poly.pdbx_strand_id
1 'polypeptide(L)'
;MNALFMIVAAILLLGPLIAIHEFGHYWVARKLGVKVLVYSIGFGPTLLKWQSKKSGIQYQLSALPLGGYVKMLDEREGNVAEKDLPYAFNRQSPWKRIAIVAAGPLINLVFAVLLFWVLFLPAQEQLNTRIGKIMPNTPAALVDLQVGDKILAVDGQTTPTWEKLNYTLVNRVGE
;
A
#
# COMPACT_ATOMS: atom_id res chain seq x y z
N MET A 1 5.59 0.82 23.09
CA MET A 1 4.46 0.27 22.28
C MET A 1 4.25 -1.19 22.69
N ASN A 2 3.02 -1.58 22.99
CA ASN A 2 2.74 -2.95 23.43
C ASN A 2 2.79 -3.91 22.24
N ALA A 3 3.31 -5.15 22.45
CA ALA A 3 3.38 -6.18 21.41
C ALA A 3 2.01 -6.43 20.73
N LEU A 4 0.93 -6.39 21.51
CA LEU A 4 -0.43 -6.52 20.99
C LEU A 4 -0.77 -5.41 19.97
N PHE A 5 -0.40 -4.15 20.25
CA PHE A 5 -0.62 -3.05 19.33
C PHE A 5 0.14 -3.26 18.00
N MET A 6 1.40 -3.73 18.07
CA MET A 6 2.20 -4.01 16.87
C MET A 6 1.59 -5.14 16.03
N ILE A 7 1.10 -6.20 16.67
CA ILE A 7 0.44 -7.33 15.99
C ILE A 7 -0.84 -6.83 15.29
N VAL A 8 -1.69 -6.10 16.00
CA VAL A 8 -2.93 -5.56 15.43
C VAL A 8 -2.64 -4.62 14.27
N ALA A 9 -1.66 -3.71 14.41
CA ALA A 9 -1.26 -2.81 13.36
C ALA A 9 -0.73 -3.57 12.13
N ALA A 10 0.09 -4.60 12.32
CA ALA A 10 0.58 -5.46 11.25
C ALA A 10 -0.55 -6.16 10.50
N ILE A 11 -1.52 -6.72 11.22
CA ILE A 11 -2.70 -7.37 10.61
C ILE A 11 -3.53 -6.36 9.80
N LEU A 12 -3.75 -5.16 10.34
CA LEU A 12 -4.52 -4.11 9.67
C LEU A 12 -3.83 -3.56 8.42
N LEU A 13 -2.49 -3.55 8.38
CA LEU A 13 -1.73 -3.10 7.22
C LEU A 13 -1.54 -4.22 6.19
N LEU A 14 -1.08 -5.39 6.64
CA LEU A 14 -0.74 -6.50 5.73
C LEU A 14 -1.97 -7.25 5.24
N GLY A 15 -3.01 -7.38 6.06
CA GLY A 15 -4.21 -8.12 5.69
C GLY A 15 -4.88 -7.62 4.40
N PRO A 16 -5.21 -6.31 4.30
CA PRO A 16 -5.76 -5.74 3.06
C PRO A 16 -4.79 -5.85 1.87
N LEU A 17 -3.48 -5.63 2.10
CA LEU A 17 -2.47 -5.72 1.05
C LEU A 17 -2.38 -7.13 0.46
N ILE A 18 -2.41 -8.14 1.30
CA ILE A 18 -2.43 -9.55 0.91
C ILE A 18 -3.72 -9.89 0.16
N ALA A 19 -4.86 -9.47 0.70
CA ALA A 19 -6.16 -9.72 0.06
C ALA A 19 -6.24 -9.12 -1.34
N ILE A 20 -5.75 -7.89 -1.52
CA ILE A 20 -5.69 -7.20 -2.82
C ILE A 20 -4.72 -7.93 -3.76
N HIS A 21 -3.56 -8.36 -3.27
CA HIS A 21 -2.58 -9.12 -4.04
C HIS A 21 -3.19 -10.41 -4.63
N GLU A 22 -3.78 -11.22 -3.76
CA GLU A 22 -4.43 -12.47 -4.17
C GLU A 22 -5.62 -12.21 -5.09
N PHE A 23 -6.35 -11.11 -4.86
CA PHE A 23 -7.44 -10.69 -5.74
C PHE A 23 -6.94 -10.38 -7.16
N GLY A 24 -5.75 -9.82 -7.31
CA GLY A 24 -5.12 -9.60 -8.61
C GLY A 24 -4.97 -10.90 -9.40
N HIS A 25 -4.34 -11.91 -8.80
CA HIS A 25 -4.19 -13.24 -9.41
C HIS A 25 -5.55 -13.86 -9.74
N TYR A 26 -6.47 -13.85 -8.80
CA TYR A 26 -7.82 -14.39 -8.94
C TYR A 26 -8.58 -13.74 -10.09
N TRP A 27 -8.60 -12.42 -10.13
CA TRP A 27 -9.37 -11.67 -11.13
C TRP A 27 -8.84 -11.88 -12.55
N VAL A 28 -7.53 -11.79 -12.74
CA VAL A 28 -6.89 -11.99 -14.05
C VAL A 28 -7.00 -13.43 -14.50
N ALA A 29 -6.80 -14.42 -13.62
CA ALA A 29 -6.98 -15.83 -13.94
C ALA A 29 -8.37 -16.10 -14.49
N ARG A 30 -9.41 -15.61 -13.82
CA ARG A 30 -10.80 -15.77 -14.27
C ARG A 30 -11.08 -15.06 -15.60
N LYS A 31 -10.55 -13.87 -15.79
CA LYS A 31 -10.71 -13.10 -17.05
C LYS A 31 -10.05 -13.80 -18.24
N LEU A 32 -8.94 -14.50 -18.01
CA LEU A 32 -8.21 -15.24 -19.03
C LEU A 32 -8.71 -16.68 -19.22
N GLY A 33 -9.80 -17.07 -18.53
CA GLY A 33 -10.45 -18.37 -18.68
C GLY A 33 -9.80 -19.49 -17.87
N VAL A 34 -8.97 -19.20 -16.89
CA VAL A 34 -8.40 -20.21 -15.99
C VAL A 34 -9.40 -20.55 -14.89
N LYS A 35 -9.60 -21.83 -14.63
CA LYS A 35 -10.49 -22.31 -13.58
C LYS A 35 -9.83 -22.15 -12.21
N VAL A 36 -10.38 -21.26 -11.39
CA VAL A 36 -9.95 -21.07 -10.00
C VAL A 36 -10.76 -22.00 -9.11
N LEU A 37 -10.08 -22.72 -8.24
CA LEU A 37 -10.66 -23.71 -7.31
C LEU A 37 -10.83 -23.10 -5.91
N VAL A 38 -9.79 -22.44 -5.40
CA VAL A 38 -9.75 -21.84 -4.06
C VAL A 38 -9.19 -20.43 -4.13
N TYR A 39 -9.80 -19.55 -3.35
CA TYR A 39 -9.27 -18.23 -3.03
C TYR A 39 -9.13 -18.15 -1.51
N SER A 40 -7.90 -18.04 -1.01
CA SER A 40 -7.59 -18.02 0.41
C SER A 40 -6.88 -16.75 0.82
N ILE A 41 -7.36 -16.12 1.89
CA ILE A 41 -6.63 -15.09 2.62
C ILE A 41 -6.07 -15.75 3.88
N GLY A 42 -4.75 -15.74 4.03
CA GLY A 42 -4.04 -16.42 5.12
C GLY A 42 -3.65 -17.86 4.80
N PHE A 43 -2.81 -18.40 5.66
CA PHE A 43 -2.34 -19.79 5.67
C PHE A 43 -2.78 -20.54 6.94
N GLY A 44 -2.58 -21.84 6.95
CA GLY A 44 -2.83 -22.72 8.11
C GLY A 44 -4.29 -23.11 8.26
N PRO A 45 -4.76 -23.35 9.51
CA PRO A 45 -6.12 -23.80 9.76
C PRO A 45 -7.16 -22.81 9.24
N THR A 46 -8.18 -23.34 8.56
CA THR A 46 -9.27 -22.52 8.02
C THR A 46 -10.22 -22.10 9.13
N LEU A 47 -10.39 -20.80 9.32
CA LEU A 47 -11.33 -20.22 10.29
C LEU A 47 -12.73 -20.09 9.72
N LEU A 48 -12.82 -19.60 8.47
CA LEU A 48 -14.09 -19.45 7.74
C LEU A 48 -13.94 -20.03 6.34
N LYS A 49 -14.97 -20.71 5.88
CA LYS A 49 -15.01 -21.36 4.58
C LYS A 49 -16.41 -21.30 4.00
N TRP A 50 -16.53 -20.86 2.75
CA TRP A 50 -17.77 -20.94 1.99
C TRP A 50 -17.50 -21.23 0.52
N GLN A 51 -18.48 -21.78 -0.15
CA GLN A 51 -18.40 -22.10 -1.59
C GLN A 51 -19.47 -21.34 -2.37
N SER A 52 -19.05 -20.67 -3.43
CA SER A 52 -19.98 -19.99 -4.33
C SER A 52 -20.77 -20.99 -5.14
N LYS A 53 -22.10 -20.99 -5.02
CA LYS A 53 -23.00 -21.85 -5.80
C LYS A 53 -22.93 -21.57 -7.31
N LYS A 54 -22.60 -20.32 -7.71
CA LYS A 54 -22.52 -19.92 -9.12
C LYS A 54 -21.21 -20.33 -9.80
N SER A 55 -20.09 -20.16 -9.11
CA SER A 55 -18.75 -20.39 -9.70
C SER A 55 -18.08 -21.67 -9.23
N GLY A 56 -18.58 -22.31 -8.20
CA GLY A 56 -17.96 -23.47 -7.57
C GLY A 56 -16.67 -23.13 -6.78
N ILE A 57 -16.23 -21.87 -6.77
CA ILE A 57 -15.00 -21.44 -6.12
C ILE A 57 -15.19 -21.47 -4.61
N GLN A 58 -14.21 -22.05 -3.93
CA GLN A 58 -14.13 -22.04 -2.48
C GLN A 58 -13.39 -20.80 -2.03
N TYR A 59 -14.02 -20.01 -1.17
CA TYR A 59 -13.41 -18.86 -0.48
C TYR A 59 -13.12 -19.27 0.95
N GLN A 60 -11.94 -18.90 1.44
CA GLN A 60 -11.57 -19.21 2.82
C GLN A 60 -10.72 -18.11 3.46
N LEU A 61 -10.88 -17.99 4.78
CA LEU A 61 -10.05 -17.17 5.64
C LEU A 61 -9.32 -18.11 6.58
N SER A 62 -8.00 -18.03 6.63
CA SER A 62 -7.13 -18.87 7.43
C SER A 62 -6.51 -18.12 8.61
N ALA A 63 -6.02 -18.86 9.61
CA ALA A 63 -5.61 -18.29 10.89
C ALA A 63 -4.35 -17.43 10.85
N LEU A 64 -3.44 -17.67 9.90
CA LEU A 64 -2.17 -16.96 9.80
C LEU A 64 -2.24 -15.89 8.70
N PRO A 65 -2.34 -14.59 9.02
CA PRO A 65 -2.49 -13.51 8.06
C PRO A 65 -1.12 -13.10 7.45
N LEU A 66 -0.26 -14.07 7.15
CA LEU A 66 1.09 -13.85 6.62
C LEU A 66 1.18 -14.08 5.09
N GLY A 67 0.05 -14.15 4.41
CA GLY A 67 -0.02 -14.40 2.98
C GLY A 67 -1.41 -14.86 2.57
N GLY A 68 -1.51 -15.41 1.37
CA GLY A 68 -2.71 -16.00 0.84
C GLY A 68 -2.35 -16.90 -0.35
N TYR A 69 -3.34 -17.45 -1.01
CA TYR A 69 -3.12 -18.16 -2.26
C TYR A 69 -4.39 -18.26 -3.11
N VAL A 70 -4.18 -18.31 -4.41
CA VAL A 70 -5.20 -18.63 -5.39
C VAL A 70 -4.89 -19.97 -6.00
N LYS A 71 -5.65 -21.02 -5.61
CA LYS A 71 -5.49 -22.34 -6.21
C LYS A 71 -6.21 -22.38 -7.56
N MET A 72 -5.44 -22.54 -8.60
CA MET A 72 -5.92 -22.71 -9.96
C MET A 72 -5.94 -24.20 -10.34
N LEU A 73 -6.75 -24.57 -11.31
CA LEU A 73 -6.73 -25.92 -11.85
C LEU A 73 -5.40 -26.16 -12.55
N ASP A 74 -4.70 -27.23 -12.17
CA ASP A 74 -3.43 -27.64 -12.78
C ASP A 74 -3.36 -29.16 -12.81
N GLU A 75 -3.09 -29.74 -13.98
CA GLU A 75 -3.04 -31.20 -14.15
C GLU A 75 -1.83 -31.85 -13.47
N ARG A 76 -0.83 -31.07 -13.06
CA ARG A 76 0.33 -31.55 -12.30
C ARG A 76 0.01 -31.78 -10.82
N GLU A 77 -1.11 -31.24 -10.34
CA GLU A 77 -1.54 -31.35 -8.93
C GLU A 77 -2.60 -32.44 -8.71
N GLY A 78 -3.08 -33.11 -9.77
CA GLY A 78 -4.07 -34.17 -9.65
C GLY A 78 -4.79 -34.48 -10.96
N ASN A 79 -5.68 -35.47 -10.92
CA ASN A 79 -6.45 -35.85 -12.10
C ASN A 79 -7.48 -34.78 -12.46
N VAL A 80 -7.38 -34.27 -13.67
CA VAL A 80 -8.29 -33.27 -14.23
C VAL A 80 -9.19 -33.94 -15.26
N ALA A 81 -10.51 -33.74 -15.16
CA ALA A 81 -11.44 -34.25 -16.15
C ALA A 81 -11.12 -33.63 -17.53
N GLU A 82 -11.22 -34.42 -18.60
CA GLU A 82 -10.88 -33.98 -19.96
C GLU A 82 -11.57 -32.67 -20.38
N LYS A 83 -12.83 -32.51 -20.02
CA LYS A 83 -13.60 -31.28 -20.26
C LYS A 83 -13.03 -30.02 -19.61
N ASP A 84 -12.26 -30.17 -18.54
CA ASP A 84 -11.68 -29.07 -17.74
C ASP A 84 -10.24 -28.77 -18.16
N LEU A 85 -9.57 -29.62 -18.91
CA LEU A 85 -8.18 -29.44 -19.35
C LEU A 85 -7.92 -28.11 -20.08
N PRO A 86 -8.81 -27.57 -20.93
CA PRO A 86 -8.60 -26.29 -21.57
C PRO A 86 -8.54 -25.11 -20.59
N TYR A 87 -9.07 -25.27 -19.39
CA TYR A 87 -9.09 -24.25 -18.32
C TYR A 87 -7.98 -24.42 -17.30
N ALA A 88 -7.09 -25.42 -17.46
CA ALA A 88 -5.96 -25.65 -16.58
C ALA A 88 -4.88 -24.58 -16.81
N PHE A 89 -4.29 -24.08 -15.70
CA PHE A 89 -3.27 -23.02 -15.71
C PHE A 89 -2.03 -23.44 -16.51
N ASN A 90 -1.54 -24.66 -16.32
CA ASN A 90 -0.34 -25.17 -17.00
C ASN A 90 -0.51 -25.31 -18.52
N ARG A 91 -1.75 -25.43 -19.01
CA ARG A 91 -2.08 -25.49 -20.45
C ARG A 91 -2.28 -24.13 -21.09
N GLN A 92 -2.29 -23.05 -20.31
CA GLN A 92 -2.41 -21.70 -20.87
C GLN A 92 -1.10 -21.27 -21.55
N SER A 93 -1.23 -20.36 -22.53
CA SER A 93 -0.07 -19.77 -23.19
C SER A 93 0.85 -19.07 -22.16
N PRO A 94 2.17 -19.01 -22.42
CA PRO A 94 3.12 -18.35 -21.51
C PRO A 94 2.71 -16.92 -21.14
N TRP A 95 2.20 -16.16 -22.10
CA TRP A 95 1.75 -14.78 -21.87
C TRP A 95 0.59 -14.69 -20.89
N LYS A 96 -0.39 -15.59 -20.97
CA LYS A 96 -1.49 -15.65 -20.00
C LYS A 96 -0.98 -15.98 -18.60
N ARG A 97 -0.05 -16.93 -18.48
CA ARG A 97 0.56 -17.32 -17.20
C ARG A 97 1.34 -16.16 -16.60
N ILE A 98 2.15 -15.45 -17.41
CA ILE A 98 2.88 -14.26 -16.98
C ILE A 98 1.91 -13.17 -16.49
N ALA A 99 0.84 -12.89 -17.26
CA ALA A 99 -0.16 -11.90 -16.88
C ALA A 99 -0.82 -12.24 -15.53
N ILE A 100 -1.16 -13.52 -15.31
CA ILE A 100 -1.74 -13.97 -14.04
C ILE A 100 -0.75 -13.79 -12.88
N VAL A 101 0.50 -14.21 -13.07
CA VAL A 101 1.54 -14.10 -12.01
C VAL A 101 1.88 -12.65 -11.72
N ALA A 102 1.97 -11.79 -12.73
CA ALA A 102 2.27 -10.37 -12.56
C ALA A 102 1.10 -9.57 -11.96
N ALA A 103 -0.13 -10.08 -12.05
CA ALA A 103 -1.32 -9.34 -11.62
C ALA A 103 -1.35 -9.02 -10.12
N GLY A 104 -0.85 -9.91 -9.27
CA GLY A 104 -0.74 -9.68 -7.82
C GLY A 104 0.15 -8.47 -7.49
N PRO A 105 1.44 -8.49 -7.86
CA PRO A 105 2.31 -7.33 -7.64
C PRO A 105 1.81 -6.04 -8.30
N LEU A 106 1.27 -6.12 -9.51
CA LEU A 106 0.79 -4.93 -10.23
C LEU A 106 -0.41 -4.28 -9.55
N ILE A 107 -1.36 -5.06 -9.04
CA ILE A 107 -2.52 -4.48 -8.33
C ILE A 107 -2.09 -3.83 -7.01
N ASN A 108 -1.07 -4.36 -6.33
CA ASN A 108 -0.50 -3.73 -5.13
C ASN A 108 0.17 -2.39 -5.48
N LEU A 109 0.86 -2.30 -6.61
CA LEU A 109 1.43 -1.04 -7.08
C LEU A 109 0.34 -0.01 -7.37
N VAL A 110 -0.73 -0.41 -8.07
CA VAL A 110 -1.89 0.47 -8.33
C VAL A 110 -2.54 0.91 -7.01
N PHE A 111 -2.71 -0.02 -6.06
CA PHE A 111 -3.25 0.28 -4.75
C PHE A 111 -2.37 1.28 -3.98
N ALA A 112 -1.05 1.11 -4.01
CA ALA A 112 -0.12 2.04 -3.38
C ALA A 112 -0.22 3.45 -3.98
N VAL A 113 -0.28 3.58 -5.31
CA VAL A 113 -0.46 4.87 -5.99
C VAL A 113 -1.78 5.53 -5.58
N LEU A 114 -2.88 4.77 -5.56
CA LEU A 114 -4.19 5.27 -5.13
C LEU A 114 -4.19 5.70 -3.66
N LEU A 115 -3.55 4.93 -2.78
CA LEU A 115 -3.42 5.25 -1.37
C LEU A 115 -2.64 6.55 -1.16
N PHE A 116 -1.49 6.70 -1.82
CA PHE A 116 -0.72 7.93 -1.77
C PHE A 116 -1.50 9.12 -2.34
N TRP A 117 -2.20 8.92 -3.46
CA TRP A 117 -3.03 9.97 -4.02
C TRP A 117 -4.09 10.46 -3.02
N VAL A 118 -4.80 9.54 -2.34
CA VAL A 118 -5.78 9.88 -1.30
C VAL A 118 -5.12 10.57 -0.10
N LEU A 119 -3.93 10.13 0.33
CA LEU A 119 -3.19 10.72 1.44
C LEU A 119 -2.68 12.15 1.13
N PHE A 120 -2.43 12.45 -0.15
CA PHE A 120 -1.99 13.78 -0.58
C PHE A 120 -3.12 14.72 -1.01
N LEU A 121 -4.39 14.24 -1.05
CA LEU A 121 -5.56 15.10 -1.31
C LEU A 121 -5.79 16.20 -0.27
N PRO A 122 -5.65 15.96 1.05
CA PRO A 122 -5.68 17.03 2.03
C PRO A 122 -4.51 17.96 1.78
N ALA A 123 -4.78 19.29 1.77
CA ALA A 123 -3.72 20.28 1.71
C ALA A 123 -2.68 19.97 2.79
N GLN A 124 -1.42 19.81 2.39
CA GLN A 124 -0.33 19.60 3.33
C GLN A 124 -0.32 20.78 4.32
N GLU A 125 -0.43 20.50 5.60
CA GLU A 125 -0.22 21.53 6.63
C GLU A 125 1.19 22.07 6.47
N GLN A 126 1.29 23.22 5.82
CA GLN A 126 2.57 23.90 5.68
C GLN A 126 2.94 24.47 7.05
N LEU A 127 4.12 24.12 7.53
CA LEU A 127 4.64 24.68 8.77
C LEU A 127 4.69 26.21 8.65
N ASN A 128 3.92 26.87 9.49
CA ASN A 128 3.94 28.33 9.57
C ASN A 128 5.28 28.82 10.13
N THR A 129 5.61 30.06 9.91
CA THR A 129 6.88 30.67 10.31
C THR A 129 6.89 31.15 11.76
N ARG A 130 6.15 30.46 12.65
CA ARG A 130 6.15 30.75 14.07
C ARG A 130 7.37 30.13 14.76
N ILE A 131 8.11 30.91 15.53
CA ILE A 131 9.30 30.48 16.24
C ILE A 131 8.89 29.57 17.40
N GLY A 132 9.27 28.31 17.34
CA GLY A 132 9.02 27.33 18.41
C GLY A 132 10.12 27.30 19.46
N LYS A 133 11.37 27.54 19.06
CA LYS A 133 12.54 27.51 19.95
C LYS A 133 13.67 28.35 19.36
N ILE A 134 14.38 29.08 20.22
CA ILE A 134 15.61 29.79 19.87
C ILE A 134 16.77 29.03 20.51
N MET A 135 17.73 28.62 19.69
CA MET A 135 18.92 27.91 20.19
C MET A 135 19.91 28.90 20.78
N PRO A 136 20.47 28.64 21.99
CA PRO A 136 21.49 29.50 22.57
C PRO A 136 22.75 29.54 21.69
N ASN A 137 23.50 30.64 21.73
CA ASN A 137 24.71 30.86 20.94
C ASN A 137 24.51 30.87 19.42
N THR A 138 23.33 31.24 18.95
CA THR A 138 23.04 31.46 17.53
C THR A 138 22.79 32.93 17.24
N PRO A 139 22.96 33.42 16.01
CA PRO A 139 22.61 34.79 15.63
C PRO A 139 21.17 35.17 16.02
N ALA A 140 20.23 34.23 15.94
CA ALA A 140 18.84 34.43 16.35
C ALA A 140 18.68 34.74 17.87
N ALA A 141 19.63 34.30 18.70
CA ALA A 141 19.63 34.59 20.13
C ALA A 141 20.22 35.97 20.45
N LEU A 142 20.87 36.65 19.50
CA LEU A 142 21.46 37.97 19.66
C LEU A 142 20.52 39.13 19.31
N VAL A 143 19.33 38.79 18.77
CA VAL A 143 18.29 39.74 18.37
C VAL A 143 17.03 39.51 19.21
N ASP A 144 16.14 40.52 19.28
CA ASP A 144 14.92 40.49 20.11
C ASP A 144 13.81 39.54 19.55
N LEU A 145 14.19 38.39 19.02
CA LEU A 145 13.25 37.36 18.64
C LEU A 145 12.78 36.59 19.86
N GLN A 146 11.46 36.34 19.93
CA GLN A 146 10.84 35.59 21.02
C GLN A 146 10.19 34.31 20.51
N VAL A 147 10.12 33.31 21.37
CA VAL A 147 9.33 32.09 21.10
C VAL A 147 7.87 32.49 20.94
N GLY A 148 7.24 32.08 19.85
CA GLY A 148 5.88 32.46 19.50
C GLY A 148 5.77 33.54 18.42
N ASP A 149 6.85 34.28 18.14
CA ASP A 149 6.88 35.28 17.06
C ASP A 149 6.66 34.58 15.69
N LYS A 150 6.02 35.29 14.78
CA LYS A 150 5.82 34.82 13.40
C LYS A 150 6.62 35.71 12.45
N ILE A 151 7.52 35.11 11.69
CA ILE A 151 8.26 35.80 10.64
C ILE A 151 7.32 36.01 9.46
N LEU A 152 7.01 37.23 9.13
CA LEU A 152 6.08 37.61 8.06
C LEU A 152 6.78 37.80 6.73
N ALA A 153 7.97 38.38 6.73
CA ALA A 153 8.73 38.68 5.53
C ALA A 153 10.22 38.75 5.82
N VAL A 154 11.06 38.59 4.81
CA VAL A 154 12.51 38.83 4.81
C VAL A 154 12.76 39.78 3.64
N ASP A 155 13.35 40.94 3.91
CA ASP A 155 13.65 42.00 2.91
C ASP A 155 12.48 42.37 2.00
N GLY A 156 11.28 42.46 2.61
CA GLY A 156 10.05 42.81 1.88
C GLY A 156 9.40 41.63 1.13
N GLN A 157 10.03 40.46 1.08
CA GLN A 157 9.45 39.24 0.50
C GLN A 157 8.68 38.47 1.57
N THR A 158 7.38 38.26 1.35
CA THR A 158 6.55 37.50 2.28
C THR A 158 7.00 36.05 2.38
N THR A 159 7.07 35.54 3.62
CA THR A 159 7.49 34.18 3.95
C THR A 159 6.38 33.43 4.70
N PRO A 160 5.31 33.01 3.99
CA PRO A 160 4.14 32.39 4.64
C PRO A 160 4.45 31.03 5.26
N THR A 161 5.49 30.34 4.82
CA THR A 161 5.87 28.99 5.25
C THR A 161 7.35 28.88 5.59
N TRP A 162 7.72 27.92 6.45
CA TRP A 162 9.12 27.63 6.78
C TRP A 162 9.96 27.26 5.55
N GLU A 163 9.40 26.57 4.58
CA GLU A 163 10.09 26.24 3.33
C GLU A 163 10.46 27.52 2.55
N LYS A 164 9.50 28.43 2.39
CA LYS A 164 9.74 29.72 1.72
C LYS A 164 10.72 30.58 2.48
N LEU A 165 10.62 30.59 3.82
CA LEU A 165 11.57 31.31 4.69
C LEU A 165 12.99 30.78 4.50
N ASN A 166 13.19 29.46 4.61
CA ASN A 166 14.51 28.84 4.43
C ASN A 166 15.08 29.12 3.04
N TYR A 167 14.27 28.97 1.98
CA TYR A 167 14.69 29.28 0.62
C TYR A 167 15.16 30.74 0.48
N THR A 168 14.40 31.67 1.07
CA THR A 168 14.77 33.12 1.03
C THR A 168 16.04 33.38 1.80
N LEU A 169 16.22 32.78 2.97
CA LEU A 169 17.45 32.97 3.80
C LEU A 169 18.68 32.36 3.14
N VAL A 170 18.57 31.12 2.59
CA VAL A 170 19.72 30.44 1.92
C VAL A 170 20.24 31.28 0.75
N ASN A 171 19.36 31.89 -0.02
CA ASN A 171 19.74 32.73 -1.16
C ASN A 171 20.40 34.07 -0.73
N ARG A 172 20.42 34.40 0.56
CA ARG A 172 21.03 35.61 1.14
C ARG A 172 22.31 35.31 1.95
N VAL A 173 22.74 34.05 1.99
CA VAL A 173 23.98 33.67 2.70
C VAL A 173 25.16 34.25 1.93
N GLY A 174 25.84 35.24 2.57
CA GLY A 174 27.01 35.88 2.00
C GLY A 174 26.81 37.32 1.50
N GLU A 175 25.61 37.92 1.67
CA GLU A 175 25.35 39.34 1.45
C GLU A 175 25.55 40.17 2.70
#